data_9e9477ba90427b4b7619b117e34872e8
#
_entry.id   9e9477ba90427b4b7619b117e34872e8
#
_cell.length_a   1.000
_cell.length_b   1.000
_cell.length_c   1.000
_cell.angle_alpha   90.00
_cell.angle_beta   90.00
_cell.angle_gamma   90.00
#
_symmetry.space_group_name_H-M   'P 1'
#
loop_
_entity.id
_entity.type
_entity.pdbx_description
1 polymer ?
#
loop_
_entity_poly.entity_id
_entity_poly.type
_entity_poly.pdbx_seq_one_letter_code
_entity_poly.pdbx_strand_id
1 'polypeptide(L)'
;MRIGSLGKRFGILLALFVLSSRGHGQVLIALLFGEKLNSGKLEFGLTGGLNLANISNIPDAKSRAGLNLGLFFNIKLNDNLYIHPEAIPKYPTGVSKVKPYSLNNPGLDSLLSSGDVTRKIKNITVPILVRYRLKGQLFAEAGPQIGLRTKAKDFFESGDLTYENDIEDHITRFDFGFALGLAQRLRKEPGAMALGIRYYFGVTDIDKFDEGSQKNNVWQINLSIPVGAGKQKQKAPAN
;
A
#
# COMPACT_ATOMS: atom_id res chain seq x y z
N MET A 1 -35.56 -4.80 7.21
CA MET A 1 -34.09 -4.98 7.26
C MET A 1 -33.48 -4.41 5.98
N ARG A 2 -32.90 -3.18 6.00
CA ARG A 2 -32.47 -2.44 4.80
C ARG A 2 -30.95 -2.56 4.63
N ILE A 3 -30.46 -3.69 4.17
CA ILE A 3 -29.04 -3.94 3.84
C ILE A 3 -28.70 -3.48 2.41
N GLY A 4 -29.69 -3.26 1.54
CA GLY A 4 -29.48 -3.01 0.11
C GLY A 4 -28.90 -1.63 -0.29
N SER A 5 -29.00 -0.60 0.57
CA SER A 5 -28.56 0.76 0.19
C SER A 5 -27.09 1.03 0.51
N LEU A 6 -26.53 0.35 1.51
CA LEU A 6 -25.14 0.53 1.95
C LEU A 6 -24.16 -0.09 0.95
N GLY A 7 -24.48 -1.29 0.43
CA GLY A 7 -23.64 -1.98 -0.57
C GLY A 7 -23.58 -1.25 -1.91
N LYS A 8 -24.68 -0.67 -2.38
CA LYS A 8 -24.70 0.13 -3.61
C LYS A 8 -23.87 1.42 -3.48
N ARG A 9 -23.91 2.08 -2.32
CA ARG A 9 -23.12 3.30 -2.04
C ARG A 9 -21.63 3.00 -1.91
N PHE A 10 -21.29 1.85 -1.34
CA PHE A 10 -19.90 1.41 -1.25
C PHE A 10 -19.31 1.05 -2.62
N GLY A 11 -20.08 0.39 -3.48
CA GLY A 11 -19.68 0.07 -4.86
C GLY A 11 -19.49 1.33 -5.73
N ILE A 12 -20.32 2.36 -5.57
CA ILE A 12 -20.19 3.63 -6.28
C ILE A 12 -18.96 4.40 -5.81
N LEU A 13 -18.66 4.42 -4.50
CA LEU A 13 -17.46 5.04 -3.95
C LEU A 13 -16.18 4.36 -4.41
N LEU A 14 -16.17 3.03 -4.49
CA LEU A 14 -15.05 2.26 -5.02
C LEU A 14 -14.84 2.51 -6.52
N ALA A 15 -15.93 2.62 -7.29
CA ALA A 15 -15.87 2.92 -8.73
C ALA A 15 -15.38 4.35 -9.01
N LEU A 16 -15.82 5.33 -8.23
CA LEU A 16 -15.34 6.73 -8.33
C LEU A 16 -13.85 6.85 -7.93
N PHE A 17 -13.39 6.01 -7.02
CA PHE A 17 -11.98 5.98 -6.61
C PHE A 17 -11.06 5.45 -7.71
N VAL A 18 -11.51 4.45 -8.49
CA VAL A 18 -10.74 3.88 -9.61
C VAL A 18 -10.65 4.85 -10.80
N LEU A 19 -11.63 5.75 -10.97
CA LEU A 19 -11.69 6.70 -12.09
C LEU A 19 -10.86 7.98 -11.88
N SER A 20 -10.42 8.30 -10.64
CA SER A 20 -9.65 9.50 -10.34
C SER A 20 -8.15 9.25 -10.33
N SER A 21 -7.56 8.99 -11.48
CA SER A 21 -6.11 8.70 -11.64
C SER A 21 -5.16 9.91 -11.47
N ARG A 22 -5.63 11.05 -10.96
CA ARG A 22 -4.79 12.21 -10.65
C ARG A 22 -4.88 12.50 -9.15
N GLY A 23 -3.73 12.38 -8.45
CA GLY A 23 -3.60 12.38 -6.97
C GLY A 23 -4.23 13.54 -6.18
N HIS A 24 -4.74 14.58 -6.82
CA HIS A 24 -5.43 15.70 -6.18
C HIS A 24 -6.90 15.38 -5.83
N GLY A 25 -7.56 14.45 -6.54
CA GLY A 25 -8.96 14.10 -6.29
C GLY A 25 -9.17 13.35 -4.98
N GLN A 26 -8.20 12.58 -4.51
CA GLN A 26 -8.29 11.78 -3.29
C GLN A 26 -8.31 12.62 -2.02
N VAL A 27 -7.46 13.66 -1.98
CA VAL A 27 -7.41 14.60 -0.85
C VAL A 27 -8.71 15.41 -0.78
N LEU A 28 -9.24 15.83 -1.93
CA LEU A 28 -10.52 16.54 -2.00
C LEU A 28 -11.70 15.68 -1.55
N ILE A 29 -11.75 14.40 -1.95
CA ILE A 29 -12.77 13.45 -1.49
C ILE A 29 -12.68 13.25 0.03
N ALA A 30 -11.48 13.11 0.58
CA ALA A 30 -11.27 12.98 2.01
C ALA A 30 -11.72 14.24 2.78
N LEU A 31 -11.44 15.43 2.26
CA LEU A 31 -11.84 16.70 2.87
C LEU A 31 -13.35 16.96 2.76
N LEU A 32 -13.97 16.67 1.62
CA LEU A 32 -15.39 16.95 1.37
C LEU A 32 -16.33 15.96 2.05
N PHE A 33 -15.93 14.69 2.18
CA PHE A 33 -16.79 13.61 2.66
C PHE A 33 -16.34 13.02 4.00
N GLY A 34 -15.14 13.35 4.50
CA GLY A 34 -14.56 12.76 5.70
C GLY A 34 -15.46 12.87 6.93
N GLU A 35 -16.15 14.00 7.12
CA GLU A 35 -17.10 14.18 8.23
C GLU A 35 -18.36 13.30 8.09
N LYS A 36 -18.84 13.10 6.86
CA LYS A 36 -20.01 12.26 6.57
C LYS A 36 -19.70 10.77 6.62
N LEU A 37 -18.44 10.39 6.40
CA LEU A 37 -17.99 9.01 6.42
C LEU A 37 -17.59 8.53 7.82
N ASN A 38 -17.35 9.45 8.78
CA ASN A 38 -17.04 9.09 10.15
C ASN A 38 -18.33 8.97 10.99
N SER A 39 -18.48 7.83 11.60
CA SER A 39 -19.58 7.51 12.53
C SER A 39 -19.01 6.76 13.75
N GLY A 40 -19.84 6.50 14.76
CA GLY A 40 -19.39 5.71 15.91
C GLY A 40 -18.89 4.29 15.57
N LYS A 41 -19.22 3.77 14.37
CA LYS A 41 -18.81 2.45 13.89
C LYS A 41 -17.83 2.50 12.70
N LEU A 42 -17.73 3.62 12.00
CA LEU A 42 -16.89 3.79 10.82
C LEU A 42 -15.96 4.98 11.03
N GLU A 43 -14.67 4.78 10.84
CA GLU A 43 -13.65 5.81 10.83
C GLU A 43 -12.97 5.78 9.45
N PHE A 44 -12.80 6.94 8.84
CA PHE A 44 -12.15 7.13 7.55
C PHE A 44 -10.94 8.05 7.70
N GLY A 45 -9.88 7.82 6.92
CA GLY A 45 -8.71 8.68 6.97
C GLY A 45 -7.70 8.45 5.86
N LEU A 46 -6.61 9.17 5.97
CA LEU A 46 -5.44 9.07 5.11
C LEU A 46 -4.42 8.13 5.75
N THR A 47 -3.77 7.32 4.93
CA THR A 47 -2.61 6.52 5.33
C THR A 47 -1.43 6.84 4.44
N GLY A 48 -0.25 6.88 5.01
CA GLY A 48 0.97 7.09 4.27
C GLY A 48 2.18 6.64 5.07
N GLY A 49 3.27 6.33 4.38
CA GLY A 49 4.44 5.82 5.08
C GLY A 49 5.59 5.43 4.16
N LEU A 50 6.51 4.67 4.71
CA LEU A 50 7.70 4.18 4.04
C LEU A 50 7.58 2.68 3.81
N ASN A 51 7.80 2.26 2.56
CA ASN A 51 8.00 0.88 2.18
C ASN A 51 9.50 0.61 2.06
N LEU A 52 9.96 -0.49 2.64
CA LEU A 52 11.27 -1.10 2.36
C LEU A 52 10.98 -2.42 1.66
N ALA A 53 11.01 -2.38 0.33
CA ALA A 53 10.64 -3.50 -0.52
C ALA A 53 11.85 -4.34 -0.90
N ASN A 54 11.65 -5.64 -1.00
CA ASN A 54 12.60 -6.60 -1.54
C ASN A 54 11.86 -7.61 -2.42
N ILE A 55 12.59 -8.25 -3.35
CA ILE A 55 12.11 -9.37 -4.15
C ILE A 55 12.98 -10.58 -3.81
N SER A 56 12.33 -11.69 -3.47
CA SER A 56 13.06 -12.93 -3.16
C SER A 56 13.76 -13.50 -4.40
N ASN A 57 14.77 -14.35 -4.17
CA ASN A 57 15.50 -15.08 -5.20
C ASN A 57 16.20 -14.22 -6.26
N ILE A 58 16.55 -12.97 -5.92
CA ILE A 58 17.47 -12.16 -6.72
C ILE A 58 18.77 -12.04 -5.92
N PRO A 59 19.87 -12.69 -6.39
CA PRO A 59 21.15 -12.66 -5.68
C PRO A 59 21.70 -11.24 -5.52
N ASP A 60 22.29 -10.96 -4.36
CA ASP A 60 22.96 -9.70 -4.04
C ASP A 60 22.07 -8.44 -4.06
N ALA A 61 20.78 -8.58 -4.39
CA ALA A 61 19.86 -7.45 -4.44
C ALA A 61 19.63 -6.84 -3.04
N LYS A 62 19.49 -5.51 -3.00
CA LYS A 62 19.22 -4.75 -1.79
C LYS A 62 17.80 -4.21 -1.77
N SER A 63 17.25 -4.09 -0.56
CA SER A 63 15.93 -3.50 -0.38
C SER A 63 15.87 -2.07 -0.93
N ARG A 64 14.72 -1.74 -1.52
CA ARG A 64 14.44 -0.43 -2.06
C ARG A 64 13.43 0.30 -1.20
N ALA A 65 13.77 1.55 -0.82
CA ALA A 65 12.86 2.43 -0.11
C ALA A 65 11.91 3.16 -1.06
N GLY A 66 10.68 3.42 -0.60
CA GLY A 66 9.72 4.22 -1.34
C GLY A 66 8.54 4.67 -0.48
N LEU A 67 7.95 5.83 -0.79
CA LEU A 67 6.83 6.38 -0.05
C LEU A 67 5.50 5.83 -0.59
N ASN A 68 4.70 5.25 0.29
CA ASN A 68 3.31 4.87 0.02
C ASN A 68 2.34 5.97 0.45
N LEU A 69 1.18 6.04 -0.19
CA LEU A 69 0.11 6.97 0.14
C LEU A 69 -1.24 6.38 -0.26
N GLY A 70 -2.22 6.49 0.63
CA GLY A 70 -3.55 5.94 0.42
C GLY A 70 -4.61 6.44 1.39
N LEU A 71 -5.70 5.71 1.39
CA LEU A 71 -6.86 5.91 2.25
C LEU A 71 -7.12 4.66 3.05
N PHE A 72 -7.69 4.81 4.23
CA PHE A 72 -8.13 3.69 5.04
C PHE A 72 -9.55 3.88 5.57
N PHE A 73 -10.16 2.77 5.93
CA PHE A 73 -11.36 2.70 6.73
C PHE A 73 -11.11 1.81 7.95
N ASN A 74 -11.67 2.18 9.10
CA ASN A 74 -11.80 1.31 10.26
C ASN A 74 -13.29 1.05 10.49
N ILE A 75 -13.72 -0.18 10.32
CA ILE A 75 -15.09 -0.62 10.54
C ILE A 75 -15.10 -1.38 11.86
N LYS A 76 -15.68 -0.76 12.89
CA LYS A 76 -15.78 -1.38 14.22
C LYS A 76 -16.84 -2.48 14.22
N LEU A 77 -16.43 -3.72 14.47
CA LEU A 77 -17.32 -4.87 14.66
C LEU A 77 -17.76 -4.99 16.13
N ASN A 78 -16.79 -4.89 17.05
CA ASN A 78 -17.02 -4.82 18.49
C ASN A 78 -15.91 -3.98 19.15
N ASP A 79 -15.81 -3.98 20.48
CA ASP A 79 -14.87 -3.11 21.19
C ASP A 79 -13.39 -3.45 20.92
N ASN A 80 -13.11 -4.69 20.55
CA ASN A 80 -11.75 -5.15 20.31
C ASN A 80 -11.44 -5.50 18.85
N LEU A 81 -12.48 -5.65 17.99
CA LEU A 81 -12.32 -6.17 16.64
C LEU A 81 -12.78 -5.16 15.59
N TYR A 82 -11.94 -4.95 14.57
CA TYR A 82 -12.18 -4.04 13.45
C TYR A 82 -11.82 -4.72 12.13
N ILE A 83 -12.54 -4.38 11.07
CA ILE A 83 -12.08 -4.60 9.69
C ILE A 83 -11.42 -3.30 9.23
N HIS A 84 -10.22 -3.42 8.66
CA HIS A 84 -9.42 -2.29 8.23
C HIS A 84 -9.00 -2.44 6.76
N PRO A 85 -9.90 -2.14 5.81
CA PRO A 85 -9.53 -2.06 4.41
C PRO A 85 -8.78 -0.75 4.12
N GLU A 86 -7.77 -0.84 3.27
CA GLU A 86 -7.05 0.30 2.74
C GLU A 86 -7.11 0.31 1.21
N ALA A 87 -6.98 1.49 0.62
CA ALA A 87 -6.74 1.66 -0.81
C ALA A 87 -5.50 2.53 -0.98
N ILE A 88 -4.43 1.95 -1.48
CA ILE A 88 -3.11 2.58 -1.58
C ILE A 88 -2.72 2.69 -3.06
N PRO A 89 -3.11 3.78 -3.75
CA PRO A 89 -2.81 3.99 -5.17
C PRO A 89 -1.32 4.23 -5.45
N LYS A 90 -0.55 4.60 -4.45
CA LYS A 90 0.90 4.73 -4.55
C LYS A 90 1.57 3.74 -3.62
N TYR A 91 1.90 2.57 -4.16
CA TYR A 91 2.56 1.50 -3.42
C TYR A 91 3.80 1.01 -4.19
N PRO A 92 4.96 1.65 -3.97
CA PRO A 92 6.20 1.27 -4.65
C PRO A 92 6.76 -0.03 -4.07
N THR A 93 7.18 -0.94 -4.97
CA THR A 93 7.97 -2.13 -4.67
C THR A 93 9.20 -2.19 -5.59
N GLY A 94 9.95 -3.27 -5.50
CA GLY A 94 11.15 -3.50 -6.30
C GLY A 94 12.39 -3.70 -5.45
N VAL A 95 13.55 -3.68 -6.11
CA VAL A 95 14.87 -3.91 -5.51
C VAL A 95 15.91 -3.01 -6.17
N SER A 96 17.04 -2.84 -5.51
CA SER A 96 18.23 -2.15 -6.03
C SER A 96 19.44 -3.09 -6.02
N LYS A 97 20.51 -2.70 -6.69
CA LYS A 97 21.77 -3.47 -6.74
C LYS A 97 21.62 -4.84 -7.39
N VAL A 98 20.73 -4.97 -8.37
CA VAL A 98 20.65 -6.16 -9.21
C VAL A 98 21.80 -6.13 -10.20
N LYS A 99 22.40 -7.28 -10.52
CA LYS A 99 23.43 -7.37 -11.55
C LYS A 99 22.84 -7.06 -12.92
N PRO A 100 23.56 -6.31 -13.78
CA PRO A 100 23.13 -6.08 -15.14
C PRO A 100 22.92 -7.40 -15.90
N TYR A 101 21.90 -7.42 -16.72
CA TYR A 101 21.58 -8.50 -17.65
C TYR A 101 21.61 -7.98 -19.09
N SER A 102 21.66 -8.87 -20.08
CA SER A 102 21.71 -8.48 -21.49
C SER A 102 20.42 -7.83 -21.95
N LEU A 103 20.56 -6.70 -22.62
CA LEU A 103 19.47 -5.96 -23.28
C LEU A 103 19.30 -6.38 -24.75
N ASN A 104 20.00 -7.46 -25.19
CA ASN A 104 20.09 -7.88 -26.58
C ASN A 104 20.66 -6.79 -27.51
N ASN A 105 21.50 -5.90 -26.95
CA ASN A 105 22.20 -4.85 -27.66
C ASN A 105 23.67 -4.81 -27.21
N PRO A 106 24.61 -5.36 -27.99
CA PRO A 106 26.01 -5.48 -27.57
C PRO A 106 26.68 -4.17 -27.17
N GLY A 107 26.27 -3.04 -27.77
CA GLY A 107 26.78 -1.72 -27.40
C GLY A 107 26.32 -1.27 -26.02
N LEU A 108 25.03 -1.39 -25.72
CA LEU A 108 24.49 -1.08 -24.41
C LEU A 108 25.00 -2.06 -23.35
N ASP A 109 25.05 -3.35 -23.67
CA ASP A 109 25.52 -4.38 -22.75
C ASP A 109 26.96 -4.11 -22.31
N SER A 110 27.84 -3.71 -23.24
CA SER A 110 29.22 -3.33 -22.93
C SER A 110 29.31 -2.11 -22.01
N LEU A 111 28.53 -1.07 -22.30
CA LEU A 111 28.53 0.19 -21.53
C LEU A 111 27.96 0.05 -20.11
N LEU A 112 26.97 -0.84 -19.94
CA LEU A 112 26.22 -0.99 -18.70
C LEU A 112 26.65 -2.18 -17.83
N SER A 113 27.57 -3.02 -18.34
CA SER A 113 27.99 -4.27 -17.68
C SER A 113 28.61 -4.10 -16.29
N SER A 114 29.25 -2.96 -16.04
CA SER A 114 29.94 -2.65 -14.77
C SER A 114 29.03 -1.93 -13.76
N GLY A 115 27.79 -1.63 -14.15
CA GLY A 115 26.84 -0.87 -13.34
C GLY A 115 25.97 -1.72 -12.43
N ASP A 116 24.94 -1.08 -11.90
CA ASP A 116 23.89 -1.70 -11.12
C ASP A 116 22.53 -1.49 -11.78
N VAL A 117 21.58 -2.39 -11.50
CA VAL A 117 20.20 -2.25 -11.94
C VAL A 117 19.29 -2.00 -10.74
N THR A 118 18.44 -0.99 -10.87
CA THR A 118 17.37 -0.71 -9.90
C THR A 118 16.01 -1.03 -10.54
N ARG A 119 15.35 -2.10 -10.06
CA ARG A 119 13.98 -2.48 -10.47
C ARG A 119 12.97 -1.66 -9.70
N LYS A 120 12.15 -0.89 -10.42
CA LYS A 120 11.09 -0.05 -9.85
C LYS A 120 9.73 -0.52 -10.34
N ILE A 121 8.91 -1.02 -9.40
CA ILE A 121 7.55 -1.46 -9.68
C ILE A 121 6.59 -0.51 -8.96
N LYS A 122 5.59 0.01 -9.68
CA LYS A 122 4.50 0.83 -9.12
C LYS A 122 3.23 0.00 -9.06
N ASN A 123 2.60 -0.02 -7.90
CA ASN A 123 1.37 -0.77 -7.67
C ASN A 123 0.29 0.13 -7.09
N ILE A 124 -0.96 -0.24 -7.38
CA ILE A 124 -2.14 0.09 -6.58
C ILE A 124 -2.40 -1.13 -5.70
N THR A 125 -2.58 -0.94 -4.40
CA THR A 125 -2.68 -2.06 -3.46
C THR A 125 -3.89 -1.90 -2.56
N VAL A 126 -4.57 -3.01 -2.28
CA VAL A 126 -5.76 -3.08 -1.42
C VAL A 126 -5.54 -4.15 -0.35
N PRO A 127 -4.99 -3.80 0.82
CA PRO A 127 -5.02 -4.67 2.00
C PRO A 127 -6.43 -4.69 2.60
N ILE A 128 -6.87 -5.86 3.08
CA ILE A 128 -8.09 -6.04 3.85
C ILE A 128 -7.71 -6.70 5.16
N LEU A 129 -7.48 -5.90 6.19
CA LEU A 129 -6.93 -6.39 7.45
C LEU A 129 -8.01 -6.53 8.51
N VAL A 130 -7.86 -7.55 9.33
CA VAL A 130 -8.53 -7.65 10.62
C VAL A 130 -7.60 -7.05 11.65
N ARG A 131 -8.10 -6.09 12.43
CA ARG A 131 -7.40 -5.49 13.57
C ARG A 131 -8.00 -5.96 14.88
N TYR A 132 -7.18 -6.48 15.75
CA TYR A 132 -7.57 -6.89 17.10
C TYR A 132 -6.84 -6.07 18.15
N ARG A 133 -7.58 -5.48 19.07
CA ARG A 133 -7.02 -4.73 20.19
C ARG A 133 -6.40 -5.67 21.21
N LEU A 134 -5.09 -5.55 21.42
CA LEU A 134 -4.34 -6.36 22.39
C LEU A 134 -4.45 -5.77 23.80
N LYS A 135 -3.90 -4.57 23.97
CA LYS A 135 -3.87 -3.86 25.26
C LYS A 135 -3.87 -2.35 25.02
N GLY A 136 -4.70 -1.61 25.73
CA GLY A 136 -4.73 -0.16 25.63
C GLY A 136 -5.07 0.32 24.21
N GLN A 137 -4.11 0.90 23.53
CA GLN A 137 -4.24 1.43 22.17
C GLN A 137 -3.38 0.67 21.15
N LEU A 138 -2.85 -0.50 21.54
CA LEU A 138 -2.08 -1.39 20.66
C LEU A 138 -3.02 -2.39 19.99
N PHE A 139 -2.84 -2.54 18.68
CA PHE A 139 -3.59 -3.45 17.83
C PHE A 139 -2.62 -4.39 17.09
N ALA A 140 -2.97 -5.67 17.03
CA ALA A 140 -2.44 -6.58 16.02
C ALA A 140 -3.31 -6.49 14.77
N GLU A 141 -2.69 -6.60 13.62
CA GLU A 141 -3.40 -6.61 12.34
C GLU A 141 -2.87 -7.70 11.42
N ALA A 142 -3.79 -8.35 10.70
CA ALA A 142 -3.48 -9.38 9.75
C ALA A 142 -4.54 -9.46 8.66
N GLY A 143 -4.14 -9.83 7.44
CA GLY A 143 -5.11 -10.10 6.38
C GLY A 143 -4.50 -10.18 4.99
N PRO A 144 -5.31 -10.53 4.00
CA PRO A 144 -4.91 -10.58 2.60
C PRO A 144 -4.63 -9.19 2.05
N GLN A 145 -3.74 -9.14 1.07
CA GLN A 145 -3.41 -7.95 0.32
C GLN A 145 -3.34 -8.30 -1.16
N ILE A 146 -3.97 -7.47 -1.99
CA ILE A 146 -3.97 -7.60 -3.44
C ILE A 146 -3.30 -6.36 -4.02
N GLY A 147 -2.32 -6.56 -4.89
CA GLY A 147 -1.64 -5.53 -5.67
C GLY A 147 -1.98 -5.62 -7.15
N LEU A 148 -2.14 -4.48 -7.78
CA LEU A 148 -2.24 -4.32 -9.23
C LEU A 148 -1.05 -3.51 -9.71
N ARG A 149 -0.13 -4.12 -10.48
CA ARG A 149 0.98 -3.43 -11.11
C ARG A 149 0.47 -2.42 -12.15
N THR A 150 0.95 -1.20 -12.05
CA THR A 150 0.65 -0.13 -13.00
C THR A 150 1.84 0.22 -13.90
N LYS A 151 3.07 0.03 -13.40
CA LYS A 151 4.31 0.20 -14.16
C LYS A 151 5.41 -0.69 -13.59
N ALA A 152 6.31 -1.19 -14.46
CA ALA A 152 7.53 -1.89 -14.05
C ALA A 152 8.68 -1.49 -14.99
N LYS A 153 9.79 -1.01 -14.40
CA LYS A 153 10.95 -0.55 -15.16
C LYS A 153 12.23 -0.90 -14.42
N ASP A 154 13.24 -1.27 -15.20
CA ASP A 154 14.61 -1.44 -14.72
C ASP A 154 15.45 -0.24 -15.16
N PHE A 155 16.16 0.34 -14.21
CA PHE A 155 17.09 1.45 -14.42
C PHE A 155 18.51 0.92 -14.29
N PHE A 156 19.22 0.90 -15.39
CA PHE A 156 20.64 0.57 -15.45
C PHE A 156 21.44 1.83 -15.20
N GLU A 157 22.31 1.81 -14.22
CA GLU A 157 23.13 2.94 -13.81
C GLU A 157 24.62 2.54 -13.85
N SER A 158 25.44 3.17 -14.73
CA SER A 158 26.88 2.91 -14.87
C SER A 158 27.61 4.23 -15.05
N GLY A 159 28.33 4.69 -14.01
CA GLY A 159 28.90 6.03 -13.97
C GLY A 159 27.82 7.11 -14.12
N ASP A 160 27.97 7.99 -15.12
CA ASP A 160 26.99 9.05 -15.43
C ASP A 160 25.89 8.58 -16.40
N LEU A 161 25.96 7.33 -16.87
CA LEU A 161 24.98 6.77 -17.80
C LEU A 161 23.79 6.17 -17.04
N THR A 162 22.60 6.51 -17.49
CA THR A 162 21.35 5.88 -17.03
C THR A 162 20.54 5.43 -18.23
N TYR A 163 20.16 4.16 -18.26
CA TYR A 163 19.27 3.59 -19.28
C TYR A 163 18.03 3.00 -18.61
N GLU A 164 16.87 3.34 -19.15
CA GLU A 164 15.57 2.86 -18.67
C GLU A 164 15.05 1.75 -19.59
N ASN A 165 14.81 0.57 -19.03
CA ASN A 165 14.21 -0.56 -19.73
C ASN A 165 12.79 -0.82 -19.18
N ASP A 166 11.81 -0.86 -20.06
CA ASP A 166 10.45 -1.25 -19.70
C ASP A 166 10.35 -2.77 -19.58
N ILE A 167 9.92 -3.24 -18.44
CA ILE A 167 9.80 -4.67 -18.11
C ILE A 167 8.36 -5.05 -17.76
N GLU A 168 7.36 -4.27 -18.18
CA GLU A 168 5.96 -4.54 -17.85
C GLU A 168 5.50 -5.92 -18.32
N ASP A 169 5.98 -6.39 -19.47
CA ASP A 169 5.62 -7.71 -19.99
C ASP A 169 6.27 -8.86 -19.20
N HIS A 170 7.38 -8.60 -18.52
CA HIS A 170 8.09 -9.57 -17.70
C HIS A 170 7.45 -9.75 -16.32
N ILE A 171 6.84 -8.71 -15.77
CA ILE A 171 6.26 -8.73 -14.42
C ILE A 171 4.76 -9.05 -14.48
N THR A 172 4.30 -9.93 -13.62
CA THR A 172 2.87 -10.27 -13.49
C THR A 172 2.06 -9.02 -13.11
N ARG A 173 0.80 -8.96 -13.60
CA ARG A 173 -0.06 -7.81 -13.36
C ARG A 173 -0.64 -7.77 -11.95
N PHE A 174 -0.92 -8.95 -11.38
CA PHE A 174 -1.50 -9.09 -10.05
C PHE A 174 -0.48 -9.68 -9.08
N ASP A 175 -0.45 -9.16 -7.88
CA ASP A 175 0.37 -9.62 -6.77
C ASP A 175 -0.54 -9.89 -5.58
N PHE A 176 -0.53 -11.13 -5.09
CA PHE A 176 -1.32 -11.56 -3.95
C PHE A 176 -0.38 -11.96 -2.81
N GLY A 177 -0.80 -11.69 -1.60
CA GLY A 177 -0.07 -12.07 -0.41
C GLY A 177 -0.84 -11.74 0.86
N PHE A 178 -0.13 -11.79 1.97
CA PHE A 178 -0.67 -11.50 3.28
C PHE A 178 0.18 -10.44 3.97
N ALA A 179 -0.48 -9.63 4.79
CA ALA A 179 0.17 -8.64 5.62
C ALA A 179 -0.08 -8.94 7.10
N LEU A 180 0.96 -8.77 7.92
CA LEU A 180 0.94 -8.92 9.38
C LEU A 180 1.56 -7.67 9.98
N GLY A 181 1.00 -7.15 11.08
CA GLY A 181 1.53 -5.94 11.67
C GLY A 181 1.02 -5.63 13.07
N LEU A 182 1.58 -4.55 13.59
CA LEU A 182 1.15 -3.91 14.83
C LEU A 182 0.88 -2.44 14.55
N ALA A 183 -0.16 -1.90 15.15
CA ALA A 183 -0.51 -0.49 15.06
C ALA A 183 -0.78 0.08 16.46
N GLN A 184 -0.20 1.20 16.78
CA GLN A 184 -0.39 1.91 18.05
C GLN A 184 -1.12 3.22 17.78
N ARG A 185 -2.31 3.40 18.33
CA ARG A 185 -2.94 4.73 18.40
C ARG A 185 -2.16 5.59 19.39
N LEU A 186 -1.88 6.82 18.98
CA LEU A 186 -1.05 7.74 19.76
C LEU A 186 -1.83 8.37 20.94
N ARG A 187 -3.16 8.36 20.87
CA ARG A 187 -4.06 8.85 21.93
C ARG A 187 -5.27 7.93 22.09
N LYS A 188 -5.94 8.01 23.25
CA LYS A 188 -7.16 7.21 23.55
C LYS A 188 -8.41 7.72 22.86
N GLU A 189 -8.40 8.94 22.39
CA GLU A 189 -9.56 9.62 21.81
C GLU A 189 -9.92 9.06 20.44
N PRO A 190 -11.23 9.05 20.08
CA PRO A 190 -11.64 8.77 18.71
C PRO A 190 -10.98 9.74 17.73
N GLY A 191 -10.56 9.24 16.56
CA GLY A 191 -9.87 10.07 15.58
C GLY A 191 -8.39 10.32 15.88
N ALA A 192 -7.80 9.63 16.84
CA ALA A 192 -6.37 9.71 17.09
C ALA A 192 -5.57 9.06 15.96
N MET A 193 -4.47 9.72 15.57
CA MET A 193 -3.48 9.15 14.66
C MET A 193 -2.94 7.81 15.18
N ALA A 194 -2.57 6.93 14.26
CA ALA A 194 -1.93 5.67 14.61
C ALA A 194 -0.62 5.50 13.82
N LEU A 195 0.39 5.00 14.49
CA LEU A 195 1.64 4.57 13.90
C LEU A 195 1.64 3.04 13.82
N GLY A 196 1.98 2.49 12.66
CA GLY A 196 2.02 1.05 12.43
C GLY A 196 3.33 0.59 11.82
N ILE A 197 3.69 -0.64 12.14
CA ILE A 197 4.71 -1.41 11.43
C ILE A 197 4.05 -2.66 10.87
N ARG A 198 4.31 -2.97 9.60
CA ARG A 198 3.69 -4.08 8.89
C ARG A 198 4.70 -4.78 8.01
N TYR A 199 4.56 -6.07 7.89
CA TYR A 199 5.28 -6.87 6.92
C TYR A 199 4.30 -7.52 5.95
N TYR A 200 4.50 -7.29 4.65
CA TYR A 200 3.83 -7.96 3.56
C TYR A 200 4.72 -9.06 3.00
N PHE A 201 4.18 -10.25 2.84
CA PHE A 201 4.81 -11.34 2.12
C PHE A 201 3.94 -11.78 0.94
N GLY A 202 4.49 -11.63 -0.26
CA GLY A 202 3.85 -12.06 -1.49
C GLY A 202 3.86 -13.57 -1.63
N VAL A 203 2.80 -14.12 -2.19
CA VAL A 203 2.72 -15.55 -2.56
C VAL A 203 2.76 -15.74 -4.07
N THR A 204 2.44 -14.69 -4.84
CA THR A 204 2.49 -14.69 -6.30
C THR A 204 3.94 -14.65 -6.78
N ASP A 205 4.25 -15.47 -7.76
CA ASP A 205 5.45 -15.31 -8.56
C ASP A 205 5.26 -14.09 -9.48
N ILE A 206 6.07 -13.07 -9.26
CA ILE A 206 5.95 -11.80 -9.99
C ILE A 206 6.74 -11.78 -11.29
N ASP A 207 7.73 -12.65 -11.47
CA ASP A 207 8.48 -12.79 -12.71
C ASP A 207 7.88 -13.90 -13.58
N LYS A 208 7.79 -13.69 -14.88
CA LYS A 208 7.19 -14.64 -15.81
C LYS A 208 8.20 -15.51 -16.57
N PHE A 209 9.46 -15.14 -16.54
CA PHE A 209 10.47 -15.69 -17.45
C PHE A 209 11.69 -16.26 -16.73
N ASP A 210 12.04 -15.73 -15.55
CA ASP A 210 13.21 -16.20 -14.82
C ASP A 210 12.92 -17.55 -14.14
N GLU A 211 13.92 -18.43 -14.11
CA GLU A 211 13.88 -19.66 -13.34
C GLU A 211 13.88 -19.34 -11.84
N GLY A 212 12.96 -19.91 -11.13
CA GLY A 212 12.77 -19.68 -9.70
C GLY A 212 11.69 -18.64 -9.39
N SER A 213 11.00 -18.86 -8.29
CA SER A 213 9.88 -17.99 -7.89
C SER A 213 10.38 -16.71 -7.25
N GLN A 214 10.05 -15.57 -7.85
CA GLN A 214 10.32 -14.23 -7.33
C GLN A 214 9.08 -13.65 -6.66
N LYS A 215 9.18 -13.25 -5.38
CA LYS A 215 8.04 -12.76 -4.59
C LYS A 215 8.36 -11.43 -3.95
N ASN A 216 7.39 -10.52 -3.95
CA ASN A 216 7.50 -9.25 -3.23
C ASN A 216 7.43 -9.46 -1.72
N ASN A 217 8.36 -8.85 -1.00
CA ASN A 217 8.37 -8.76 0.46
C ASN A 217 8.58 -7.30 0.85
N VAL A 218 7.74 -6.77 1.74
CA VAL A 218 7.78 -5.34 2.06
C VAL A 218 7.60 -5.11 3.56
N TRP A 219 8.60 -4.48 4.18
CA TRP A 219 8.42 -3.82 5.47
C TRP A 219 7.81 -2.45 5.26
N GLN A 220 6.82 -2.11 6.08
CA GLN A 220 6.11 -0.83 6.01
C GLN A 220 6.11 -0.16 7.38
N ILE A 221 6.37 1.14 7.39
CA ILE A 221 6.09 2.00 8.54
C ILE A 221 5.02 2.97 8.08
N ASN A 222 3.83 2.92 8.69
CA ASN A 222 2.65 3.67 8.25
C ASN A 222 2.14 4.61 9.35
N LEU A 223 1.77 5.81 8.96
CA LEU A 223 1.02 6.76 9.75
C LEU A 223 -0.41 6.83 9.21
N SER A 224 -1.39 6.55 10.06
CA SER A 224 -2.82 6.68 9.74
C SER A 224 -3.37 7.93 10.41
N ILE A 225 -4.00 8.81 9.64
CA ILE A 225 -4.55 10.10 10.06
C ILE A 225 -6.04 10.09 9.78
N PRO A 226 -6.91 9.87 10.80
CA PRO A 226 -8.36 9.98 10.63
C PRO A 226 -8.77 11.39 10.24
N VAL A 227 -9.74 11.51 9.32
CA VAL A 227 -10.24 12.80 8.81
C VAL A 227 -11.66 13.02 9.33
N GLY A 228 -11.95 14.19 9.92
CA GLY A 228 -13.31 14.57 10.34
C GLY A 228 -13.79 13.97 11.67
N ALA A 229 -12.96 13.20 12.38
CA ALA A 229 -13.36 12.57 13.65
C ALA A 229 -13.43 13.55 14.84
N GLY A 230 -12.89 14.78 14.70
CA GLY A 230 -12.79 15.74 15.81
C GLY A 230 -14.08 16.47 16.21
N LYS A 231 -15.12 16.46 15.36
CA LYS A 231 -16.35 17.25 15.60
C LYS A 231 -17.48 16.50 16.32
N GLN A 232 -17.33 15.22 16.61
CA GLN A 232 -18.36 14.45 17.32
C GLN A 232 -18.45 14.74 18.83
N LYS A 233 -17.60 15.60 19.40
CA LYS A 233 -17.59 15.91 20.84
C LYS A 233 -18.62 16.94 21.31
N GLN A 234 -19.51 17.47 20.45
CA GLN A 234 -20.46 18.51 20.87
C GLN A 234 -21.93 18.23 20.53
N LYS A 235 -22.42 17.04 20.84
CA LYS A 235 -23.85 16.91 21.19
C LYS A 235 -23.93 16.54 22.67
N ALA A 236 -23.86 17.56 23.52
CA ALA A 236 -24.34 17.45 24.88
C ALA A 236 -25.83 17.05 24.83
N PRO A 237 -26.32 16.20 25.75
CA PRO A 237 -27.74 15.90 25.82
C PRO A 237 -28.48 17.21 26.10
N ALA A 238 -29.48 17.51 25.29
CA ALA A 238 -30.48 18.49 25.61
C ALA A 238 -31.21 18.00 26.91
N ASN A 239 -31.18 18.84 27.91
CA ASN A 239 -31.99 18.68 29.13
C ASN A 239 -33.45 18.59 28.77
#